data_eee331d1861072a0519c40ad97503ab4
#
_entry.id   eee331d1861072a0519c40ad97503ab4
#
_cell.length_a   1.000
_cell.length_b   1.000
_cell.length_c   1.000
_cell.angle_alpha   90.00
_cell.angle_beta   90.00
_cell.angle_gamma   90.00
#
_symmetry.space_group_name_H-M   'P 1'
#
loop_
_entity.id
_entity.type
_entity.pdbx_description
1 polymer ?
#
loop_
_entity_poly.entity_id
_entity_poly.type
_entity_poly.pdbx_seq_one_letter_code
_entity_poly.pdbx_strand_id
1 'polypeptide(L)'
;MSRDSNGPGSSGRSEVSKLLAPVRGRIRMSVVLQVLGSALLLSPVITGVELARTLLKDPGDERARTVLMAGSALLAVGIACQGLADLVAHLADNSFTLWLRRRLVGRLGQAPLAWFTDTTAGEVKQGAQDDVKAVHHLIAHSYTEITAAAVTPIAVYVYLFVVDWRLASVMLVPLAVFALLYMRMMRGGMEKMEEYGRVLADVNSSVVEFTDGIGVVKAFGETGRASKAFRSAVERFTTFFLGWAGPLIRPETVANQVIGPVALLALSLGTGTWFVWLGWSDPVSVLAFALVGLGLSAPISALMASLQATQASQGAASRLSALLETPRMPVSSDPKRPSGTRLELEGVRFGYEKDTPILDGIDWSFSPGTVTAIVGESGSGKSTLARLLLRYADPDAGTVALGGVPLSEIDPSVLYSAIGAVFQDARLLRTSIAANIALADPDADRSRIRAAAEAAHIHERIEALPRGYDSVYGQDANLSGGQAQRVCIARTLLLDPRVLVLDEPTASADAESEHAIQLALASLLTPERTIVVIAHRLSTIVGADQILVLDGGRIVEHGAHADLLDADGVYRRLWNAQDTATAGGLP
;
A
#
# COMPACT_ATOMS: atom_id res chain seq x y z
N MET A 1 -5.95 -19.80 26.27
CA MET A 1 -7.10 -19.10 26.89
C MET A 1 -6.57 -17.95 27.69
N SER A 2 -6.64 -16.75 27.16
CA SER A 2 -6.84 -15.47 27.86
C SER A 2 -7.09 -14.45 26.76
N ARG A 3 -8.36 -14.05 26.60
CA ARG A 3 -8.76 -12.96 25.71
C ARG A 3 -8.32 -11.66 26.39
N ASP A 4 -7.29 -11.02 25.85
CA ASP A 4 -6.97 -9.63 26.18
C ASP A 4 -8.10 -8.72 25.70
N SER A 5 -8.81 -8.16 26.67
CA SER A 5 -9.88 -7.18 26.51
C SER A 5 -9.31 -5.78 26.26
N ASN A 6 -8.50 -5.61 25.21
CA ASN A 6 -8.14 -4.28 24.72
C ASN A 6 -9.02 -3.95 23.52
N GLY A 7 -9.94 -3.00 23.71
CA GLY A 7 -10.82 -2.53 22.66
C GLY A 7 -10.06 -2.00 21.44
N PRO A 8 -10.64 -2.03 20.23
CA PRO A 8 -9.96 -1.73 18.94
C PRO A 8 -9.36 -0.32 18.85
N GLY A 9 -9.68 0.59 19.75
CA GLY A 9 -9.14 1.96 19.79
C GLY A 9 -7.79 2.13 20.50
N SER A 10 -7.35 1.17 21.33
CA SER A 10 -6.09 1.28 22.09
C SER A 10 -4.88 0.75 21.31
N SER A 11 -5.08 -0.25 20.45
CA SER A 11 -4.03 -0.82 19.61
C SER A 11 -3.58 0.16 18.52
N GLY A 12 -4.49 0.82 17.83
CA GLY A 12 -4.17 1.75 16.74
C GLY A 12 -3.37 2.98 17.20
N ARG A 13 -3.69 3.54 18.39
CA ARG A 13 -2.90 4.66 18.95
C ARG A 13 -1.47 4.25 19.32
N SER A 14 -1.27 3.02 19.79
CA SER A 14 0.05 2.48 20.09
C SER A 14 0.90 2.31 18.83
N GLU A 15 0.30 1.82 17.74
CA GLU A 15 0.96 1.61 16.45
C GLU A 15 1.38 2.94 15.81
N VAL A 16 0.45 3.92 15.72
CA VAL A 16 0.77 5.28 15.25
C VAL A 16 1.92 5.88 16.07
N SER A 17 1.86 5.75 17.40
CA SER A 17 2.91 6.26 18.29
C SER A 17 4.27 5.62 18.03
N LYS A 18 4.33 4.31 17.77
CA LYS A 18 5.57 3.61 17.42
C LYS A 18 6.09 4.05 16.05
N LEU A 19 5.19 4.16 15.08
CA LEU A 19 5.52 4.57 13.71
C LEU A 19 6.13 5.97 13.68
N LEU A 20 5.58 6.93 14.44
CA LEU A 20 6.02 8.33 14.51
C LEU A 20 7.24 8.56 15.40
N ALA A 21 7.81 7.52 16.03
CA ALA A 21 8.96 7.65 16.91
C ALA A 21 10.12 8.50 16.34
N PRO A 22 10.52 8.35 15.05
CA PRO A 22 11.64 9.09 14.48
C PRO A 22 11.45 10.61 14.45
N VAL A 23 10.20 11.09 14.41
CA VAL A 23 9.89 12.52 14.24
C VAL A 23 9.21 13.17 15.46
N ARG A 24 9.03 12.43 16.56
CA ARG A 24 8.35 12.91 17.78
C ARG A 24 8.90 14.23 18.33
N GLY A 25 10.22 14.41 18.30
CA GLY A 25 10.85 15.63 18.79
C GLY A 25 10.42 16.85 18.00
N ARG A 26 10.39 16.74 16.67
CA ARG A 26 9.97 17.84 15.77
C ARG A 26 8.46 18.12 15.92
N ILE A 27 7.62 17.07 16.03
CA ILE A 27 6.18 17.23 16.28
C ILE A 27 5.95 17.98 17.60
N ARG A 28 6.64 17.63 18.69
CA ARG A 28 6.53 18.35 19.95
C ARG A 28 6.93 19.82 19.84
N MET A 29 8.01 20.10 19.09
CA MET A 29 8.46 21.47 18.85
C MET A 29 7.43 22.27 18.05
N SER A 30 6.84 21.70 16.99
CA SER A 30 5.79 22.38 16.22
C SER A 30 4.56 22.66 17.09
N VAL A 31 4.14 21.72 17.95
CA VAL A 31 3.03 21.91 18.90
C VAL A 31 3.32 23.06 19.89
N VAL A 32 4.52 23.11 20.46
CA VAL A 32 4.89 24.21 21.39
C VAL A 32 4.86 25.56 20.67
N LEU A 33 5.44 25.65 19.48
CA LEU A 33 5.40 26.87 18.66
C LEU A 33 3.96 27.27 18.31
N GLN A 34 3.11 26.29 17.99
CA GLN A 34 1.70 26.52 17.69
C GLN A 34 0.92 27.04 18.91
N VAL A 35 1.18 26.50 20.11
CA VAL A 35 0.58 27.00 21.37
C VAL A 35 0.92 28.48 21.56
N LEU A 36 2.20 28.85 21.43
CA LEU A 36 2.66 30.23 21.57
C LEU A 36 2.06 31.12 20.46
N GLY A 37 2.11 30.67 19.22
CA GLY A 37 1.55 31.41 18.08
C GLY A 37 0.05 31.67 18.24
N SER A 38 -0.72 30.62 18.57
CA SER A 38 -2.18 30.73 18.76
C SER A 38 -2.57 31.69 19.89
N ALA A 39 -1.83 31.70 21.00
CA ALA A 39 -2.07 32.64 22.10
C ALA A 39 -1.74 34.08 21.70
N LEU A 40 -0.61 34.30 21.02
CA LEU A 40 -0.16 35.63 20.60
C LEU A 40 -1.02 36.23 19.49
N LEU A 41 -1.67 35.44 18.67
CA LEU A 41 -2.60 35.90 17.64
C LEU A 41 -3.87 36.53 18.21
N LEU A 42 -4.11 36.45 19.51
CA LEU A 42 -5.15 37.21 20.19
C LEU A 42 -4.77 38.69 20.38
N SER A 43 -3.50 39.05 20.20
CA SER A 43 -2.99 40.40 20.41
C SER A 43 -3.72 41.52 19.64
N PRO A 44 -4.22 41.35 18.39
CA PRO A 44 -4.97 42.41 17.70
C PRO A 44 -6.27 42.77 18.42
N VAL A 45 -6.98 41.75 18.96
CA VAL A 45 -8.23 42.00 19.70
C VAL A 45 -7.94 42.72 21.01
N ILE A 46 -6.95 42.22 21.78
CA ILE A 46 -6.52 42.86 23.03
C ILE A 46 -6.07 44.30 22.76
N THR A 47 -5.25 44.53 21.73
CA THR A 47 -4.76 45.84 21.34
C THR A 47 -5.90 46.76 20.95
N GLY A 48 -6.87 46.27 20.14
CA GLY A 48 -8.02 47.08 19.73
C GLY A 48 -8.90 47.52 20.91
N VAL A 49 -9.12 46.61 21.85
CA VAL A 49 -9.90 46.91 23.09
C VAL A 49 -9.19 47.91 24.00
N GLU A 50 -7.86 47.71 24.24
CA GLU A 50 -7.10 48.61 25.09
C GLU A 50 -6.89 49.98 24.44
N LEU A 51 -6.73 50.02 23.10
CA LEU A 51 -6.69 51.25 22.35
C LEU A 51 -8.00 52.03 22.44
N ALA A 52 -9.15 51.31 22.29
CA ALA A 52 -10.45 51.94 22.45
C ALA A 52 -10.63 52.50 23.88
N ARG A 53 -10.24 51.77 24.94
CA ARG A 53 -10.27 52.25 26.32
C ARG A 53 -9.42 53.48 26.54
N THR A 54 -8.22 53.52 25.98
CA THR A 54 -7.29 54.63 26.13
C THR A 54 -7.78 55.88 25.41
N LEU A 55 -8.18 55.75 24.14
CA LEU A 55 -8.62 56.88 23.31
C LEU A 55 -9.96 57.48 23.73
N LEU A 56 -10.86 56.66 24.30
CA LEU A 56 -12.15 57.17 24.85
C LEU A 56 -11.98 57.96 26.16
N LYS A 57 -10.90 57.68 26.91
CA LYS A 57 -10.56 58.45 28.11
C LYS A 57 -9.84 59.75 27.81
N ASP A 58 -8.81 59.68 26.99
CA ASP A 58 -8.01 60.81 26.53
C ASP A 58 -7.50 60.59 25.10
N PRO A 59 -8.04 61.26 24.07
CA PRO A 59 -7.61 61.13 22.69
C PRO A 59 -6.14 61.45 22.43
N GLY A 60 -5.49 62.17 23.38
CA GLY A 60 -4.07 62.59 23.25
C GLY A 60 -3.11 61.75 24.09
N ASP A 61 -3.56 60.63 24.72
CA ASP A 61 -2.71 59.82 25.59
C ASP A 61 -1.62 59.09 24.80
N GLU A 62 -0.34 59.40 25.11
CA GLU A 62 0.82 58.73 24.49
C GLU A 62 0.85 57.21 24.69
N ARG A 63 0.10 56.68 25.69
CA ARG A 63 -0.06 55.25 25.91
C ARG A 63 -0.69 54.54 24.72
N ALA A 64 -1.55 55.20 23.94
CA ALA A 64 -2.14 54.64 22.74
C ALA A 64 -1.08 54.15 21.73
N ARG A 65 0.00 54.95 21.56
CA ARG A 65 1.13 54.55 20.69
C ARG A 65 1.88 53.34 21.23
N THR A 66 2.12 53.30 22.53
CA THR A 66 2.80 52.15 23.18
C THR A 66 1.98 50.89 23.05
N VAL A 67 0.66 50.94 23.28
CA VAL A 67 -0.27 49.79 23.13
C VAL A 67 -0.26 49.28 21.68
N LEU A 68 -0.32 50.19 20.70
CA LEU A 68 -0.28 49.83 19.28
C LEU A 68 1.04 49.15 18.91
N MET A 69 2.19 49.73 19.33
CA MET A 69 3.51 49.15 19.02
C MET A 69 3.69 47.78 19.68
N ALA A 70 3.31 47.64 20.95
CA ALA A 70 3.41 46.35 21.68
C ALA A 70 2.51 45.29 21.05
N GLY A 71 1.26 45.62 20.72
CA GLY A 71 0.34 44.71 20.06
C GLY A 71 0.80 44.27 18.68
N SER A 72 1.36 45.21 17.88
CA SER A 72 1.93 44.88 16.57
C SER A 72 3.16 43.98 16.69
N ALA A 73 4.02 44.18 17.68
CA ALA A 73 5.16 43.33 17.95
C ALA A 73 4.72 41.90 18.38
N LEU A 74 3.74 41.80 19.27
CA LEU A 74 3.19 40.50 19.67
C LEU A 74 2.54 39.77 18.50
N LEU A 75 1.82 40.47 17.63
CA LEU A 75 1.26 39.90 16.41
C LEU A 75 2.36 39.34 15.47
N ALA A 76 3.41 40.14 15.24
CA ALA A 76 4.54 39.72 14.40
C ALA A 76 5.21 38.43 14.96
N VAL A 77 5.43 38.39 16.29
CA VAL A 77 5.98 37.18 16.95
C VAL A 77 5.00 36.02 16.84
N GLY A 78 3.70 36.23 16.98
CA GLY A 78 2.68 35.21 16.84
C GLY A 78 2.66 34.57 15.45
N ILE A 79 2.70 35.43 14.40
CA ILE A 79 2.80 34.98 12.99
C ILE A 79 4.09 34.19 12.75
N ALA A 80 5.22 34.70 13.27
CA ALA A 80 6.50 33.99 13.15
C ALA A 80 6.49 32.62 13.83
N CYS A 81 5.90 32.52 15.03
CA CYS A 81 5.75 31.24 15.73
C CYS A 81 4.89 30.23 14.95
N GLN A 82 3.77 30.67 14.36
CA GLN A 82 2.95 29.80 13.51
C GLN A 82 3.70 29.37 12.25
N GLY A 83 4.32 30.29 11.52
CA GLY A 83 5.09 29.93 10.33
C GLY A 83 6.24 28.96 10.63
N LEU A 84 6.91 29.13 11.78
CA LEU A 84 7.93 28.19 12.24
C LEU A 84 7.33 26.84 12.66
N ALA A 85 6.15 26.81 13.28
CA ALA A 85 5.45 25.57 13.63
C ALA A 85 5.13 24.76 12.38
N ASP A 86 4.57 25.39 11.35
CA ASP A 86 4.25 24.76 10.07
C ASP A 86 5.52 24.30 9.35
N LEU A 87 6.55 25.12 9.30
CA LEU A 87 7.83 24.75 8.69
C LEU A 87 8.42 23.50 9.36
N VAL A 88 8.45 23.44 10.68
CA VAL A 88 8.98 22.30 11.44
C VAL A 88 8.12 21.05 11.21
N ALA A 89 6.78 21.18 11.14
CA ALA A 89 5.87 20.10 10.86
C ALA A 89 6.10 19.52 9.45
N HIS A 90 6.22 20.36 8.42
CA HIS A 90 6.50 19.93 7.05
C HIS A 90 7.91 19.31 6.90
N LEU A 91 8.93 19.84 7.58
CA LEU A 91 10.26 19.22 7.60
C LEU A 91 10.26 17.86 8.31
N ALA A 92 9.46 17.70 9.36
CA ALA A 92 9.27 16.42 10.02
C ALA A 92 8.61 15.41 9.07
N ASP A 93 7.56 15.82 8.40
CA ASP A 93 6.83 15.00 7.44
C ASP A 93 7.69 14.55 6.25
N ASN A 94 8.40 15.47 5.60
CA ASN A 94 9.28 15.14 4.48
C ASN A 94 10.35 14.11 4.86
N SER A 95 10.96 14.28 6.03
CA SER A 95 11.96 13.33 6.52
C SER A 95 11.35 11.97 6.87
N PHE A 96 10.15 11.95 7.45
CA PHE A 96 9.41 10.74 7.79
C PHE A 96 8.94 9.99 6.54
N THR A 97 8.35 10.68 5.57
CA THR A 97 7.87 10.10 4.31
C THR A 97 9.01 9.41 3.55
N LEU A 98 10.19 10.06 3.47
CA LEU A 98 11.36 9.46 2.83
C LEU A 98 11.85 8.20 3.59
N TRP A 99 11.94 8.29 4.92
CA TRP A 99 12.32 7.17 5.79
C TRP A 99 11.33 6.00 5.64
N LEU A 100 10.04 6.27 5.66
CA LEU A 100 8.98 5.27 5.56
C LEU A 100 9.01 4.54 4.21
N ARG A 101 9.11 5.30 3.11
CA ARG A 101 9.20 4.71 1.77
C ARG A 101 10.44 3.83 1.59
N ARG A 102 11.60 4.29 2.06
CA ARG A 102 12.82 3.48 2.04
C ARG A 102 12.67 2.19 2.84
N ARG A 103 12.04 2.29 4.01
CA ARG A 103 11.81 1.14 4.87
C ARG A 103 10.80 0.15 4.29
N LEU A 104 9.73 0.64 3.66
CA LEU A 104 8.76 -0.20 2.93
C LEU A 104 9.41 -0.93 1.76
N VAL A 105 10.12 -0.21 0.89
CA VAL A 105 10.82 -0.84 -0.25
C VAL A 105 11.83 -1.87 0.22
N GLY A 106 12.65 -1.54 1.25
CA GLY A 106 13.60 -2.49 1.83
C GLY A 106 12.94 -3.71 2.46
N ARG A 107 11.74 -3.54 3.06
CA ARG A 107 10.98 -4.66 3.65
C ARG A 107 10.37 -5.55 2.58
N LEU A 108 9.72 -4.96 1.59
CA LEU A 108 9.13 -5.68 0.45
C LEU A 108 10.19 -6.44 -0.34
N GLY A 109 11.38 -5.86 -0.54
CA GLY A 109 12.50 -6.54 -1.20
C GLY A 109 13.07 -7.74 -0.44
N GLN A 110 12.72 -7.90 0.85
CA GLN A 110 13.13 -9.04 1.68
C GLN A 110 11.98 -10.03 1.93
N ALA A 111 10.79 -9.76 1.41
CA ALA A 111 9.63 -10.63 1.55
C ALA A 111 9.78 -11.88 0.68
N PRO A 112 9.27 -13.06 1.11
CA PRO A 112 9.17 -14.23 0.25
C PRO A 112 8.38 -13.91 -1.03
N LEU A 113 8.82 -14.40 -2.18
CA LEU A 113 8.08 -14.20 -3.42
C LEU A 113 6.67 -14.80 -3.39
N ALA A 114 6.47 -15.88 -2.62
CA ALA A 114 5.15 -16.46 -2.38
C ALA A 114 4.17 -15.48 -1.71
N TRP A 115 4.66 -14.53 -0.89
CA TRP A 115 3.82 -13.50 -0.28
C TRP A 115 3.12 -12.61 -1.32
N PHE A 116 3.81 -12.31 -2.43
CA PHE A 116 3.23 -11.47 -3.50
C PHE A 116 2.18 -12.19 -4.35
N THR A 117 2.02 -13.51 -4.22
CA THR A 117 0.93 -14.24 -4.90
C THR A 117 -0.41 -14.05 -4.20
N ASP A 118 -0.40 -13.81 -2.88
CA ASP A 118 -1.60 -13.65 -2.05
C ASP A 118 -1.98 -12.18 -1.85
N THR A 119 -1.02 -11.26 -2.05
CA THR A 119 -1.22 -9.82 -1.88
C THR A 119 -1.33 -9.13 -3.22
N THR A 120 -2.42 -8.43 -3.43
CA THR A 120 -2.64 -7.70 -4.68
C THR A 120 -1.64 -6.54 -4.83
N ALA A 121 -1.16 -6.32 -6.05
CA ALA A 121 -0.34 -5.13 -6.36
C ALA A 121 -1.05 -3.82 -5.96
N GLY A 122 -2.40 -3.84 -5.90
CA GLY A 122 -3.23 -2.74 -5.43
C GLY A 122 -3.00 -2.40 -3.96
N GLU A 123 -2.89 -3.39 -3.06
CA GLU A 123 -2.65 -3.16 -1.62
C GLU A 123 -1.28 -2.55 -1.36
N VAL A 124 -0.25 -3.05 -2.06
CA VAL A 124 1.11 -2.47 -1.98
C VAL A 124 1.12 -1.03 -2.51
N LYS A 125 0.43 -0.77 -3.64
CA LYS A 125 0.29 0.58 -4.19
C LYS A 125 -0.44 1.50 -3.23
N GLN A 126 -1.57 1.06 -2.66
CA GLN A 126 -2.34 1.80 -1.66
C GLN A 126 -1.46 2.16 -0.47
N GLY A 127 -0.74 1.18 0.10
CA GLY A 127 0.18 1.42 1.21
C GLY A 127 1.30 2.41 0.86
N ALA A 128 1.97 2.24 -0.28
CA ALA A 128 3.11 3.09 -0.68
C ALA A 128 2.72 4.51 -1.11
N GLN A 129 1.50 4.76 -1.56
CA GLN A 129 1.03 6.04 -2.06
C GLN A 129 -0.03 6.67 -1.16
N ASP A 130 -1.19 6.03 -1.01
CA ASP A 130 -2.36 6.66 -0.39
C ASP A 130 -2.24 6.68 1.14
N ASP A 131 -1.77 5.58 1.75
CA ASP A 131 -1.59 5.51 3.20
C ASP A 131 -0.44 6.40 3.67
N VAL A 132 0.66 6.49 2.91
CA VAL A 132 1.74 7.44 3.17
C VAL A 132 1.21 8.88 3.10
N LYS A 133 0.34 9.20 2.12
CA LYS A 133 -0.29 10.52 2.00
C LYS A 133 -1.26 10.82 3.15
N ALA A 134 -2.00 9.82 3.64
CA ALA A 134 -2.86 9.99 4.80
C ALA A 134 -2.06 10.28 6.07
N VAL A 135 -0.90 9.65 6.25
CA VAL A 135 0.00 9.95 7.38
C VAL A 135 0.67 11.32 7.24
N HIS A 136 0.93 11.80 6.01
CA HIS A 136 1.37 13.18 5.75
C HIS A 136 0.43 14.20 6.41
N HIS A 137 -0.88 14.06 6.19
CA HIS A 137 -1.85 14.99 6.78
C HIS A 137 -1.78 15.00 8.32
N LEU A 138 -1.55 13.85 8.94
CA LEU A 138 -1.40 13.75 10.39
C LEU A 138 -0.19 14.54 10.90
N ILE A 139 0.97 14.41 10.27
CA ILE A 139 2.22 15.01 10.72
C ILE A 139 2.28 16.50 10.38
N ALA A 140 1.92 16.85 9.14
CA ALA A 140 2.08 18.22 8.63
C ALA A 140 0.99 19.18 9.14
N HIS A 141 -0.23 18.68 9.38
CA HIS A 141 -1.40 19.52 9.65
C HIS A 141 -2.13 19.19 10.94
N SER A 142 -2.53 17.90 11.17
CA SER A 142 -3.48 17.59 12.25
C SER A 142 -2.97 17.98 13.64
N TYR A 143 -1.69 17.82 13.94
CA TYR A 143 -1.16 18.20 15.26
C TYR A 143 -1.19 19.70 15.49
N THR A 144 -0.83 20.52 14.50
CA THR A 144 -0.86 21.99 14.57
C THR A 144 -2.30 22.50 14.60
N GLU A 145 -3.18 21.97 13.75
CA GLU A 145 -4.59 22.36 13.69
C GLU A 145 -5.36 22.02 14.96
N ILE A 146 -5.21 20.79 15.48
CA ILE A 146 -5.84 20.38 16.75
C ILE A 146 -5.34 21.27 17.90
N THR A 147 -4.03 21.57 17.91
CA THR A 147 -3.45 22.45 18.91
C THR A 147 -4.04 23.87 18.81
N ALA A 148 -4.09 24.44 17.62
CA ALA A 148 -4.70 25.76 17.39
C ALA A 148 -6.18 25.76 17.77
N ALA A 149 -6.92 24.75 17.34
CA ALA A 149 -8.35 24.60 17.61
C ALA A 149 -8.68 24.45 19.12
N ALA A 150 -7.77 23.90 19.91
CA ALA A 150 -7.90 23.81 21.36
C ALA A 150 -7.43 25.09 22.06
N VAL A 151 -6.23 25.58 21.71
CA VAL A 151 -5.59 26.70 22.43
C VAL A 151 -6.30 28.02 22.15
N THR A 152 -6.73 28.30 20.91
CA THR A 152 -7.35 29.58 20.54
C THR A 152 -8.64 29.84 21.35
N PRO A 153 -9.64 28.93 21.42
CA PRO A 153 -10.82 29.17 22.25
C PRO A 153 -10.50 29.31 23.74
N ILE A 154 -9.55 28.52 24.25
CA ILE A 154 -9.15 28.63 25.66
C ILE A 154 -8.56 30.01 25.95
N ALA A 155 -7.60 30.47 25.12
CA ALA A 155 -6.99 31.79 25.29
C ALA A 155 -8.01 32.91 25.15
N VAL A 156 -8.94 32.81 24.22
CA VAL A 156 -10.07 33.72 24.04
C VAL A 156 -10.93 33.78 25.30
N TYR A 157 -11.41 32.64 25.82
CA TYR A 157 -12.26 32.63 26.99
C TYR A 157 -11.54 33.13 28.26
N VAL A 158 -10.24 32.79 28.42
CA VAL A 158 -9.44 33.35 29.53
C VAL A 158 -9.42 34.88 29.43
N TYR A 159 -9.20 35.45 28.25
CA TYR A 159 -9.23 36.88 28.03
C TYR A 159 -10.62 37.48 28.31
N LEU A 160 -11.69 36.88 27.79
CA LEU A 160 -13.06 37.36 28.00
C LEU A 160 -13.49 37.32 29.48
N PHE A 161 -13.08 36.29 30.25
CA PHE A 161 -13.32 36.25 31.70
C PHE A 161 -12.59 37.34 32.47
N VAL A 162 -11.40 37.75 32.02
CA VAL A 162 -10.66 38.89 32.58
C VAL A 162 -11.36 40.22 32.25
N VAL A 163 -11.93 40.34 31.04
CA VAL A 163 -12.64 41.55 30.60
C VAL A 163 -13.96 41.72 31.34
N ASP A 164 -14.82 40.73 31.27
CA ASP A 164 -16.12 40.70 32.00
C ASP A 164 -16.58 39.25 32.19
N TRP A 165 -16.45 38.73 33.42
CA TRP A 165 -16.80 37.34 33.72
C TRP A 165 -18.29 37.04 33.56
N ARG A 166 -19.19 38.04 33.76
CA ARG A 166 -20.62 37.86 33.62
C ARG A 166 -21.02 37.62 32.18
N LEU A 167 -20.51 38.48 31.28
CA LEU A 167 -20.75 38.37 29.85
C LEU A 167 -20.08 37.12 29.29
N ALA A 168 -18.88 36.79 29.76
CA ALA A 168 -18.18 35.55 29.39
C ALA A 168 -18.98 34.30 29.78
N SER A 169 -19.61 34.30 30.93
CA SER A 169 -20.47 33.20 31.38
C SER A 169 -21.70 33.00 30.48
N VAL A 170 -22.30 34.08 30.01
CA VAL A 170 -23.40 34.03 29.03
C VAL A 170 -22.94 33.44 27.71
N MET A 171 -21.75 33.82 27.24
CA MET A 171 -21.17 33.34 25.99
C MET A 171 -20.75 31.86 26.01
N LEU A 172 -20.68 31.21 27.20
CA LEU A 172 -20.52 29.75 27.32
C LEU A 172 -21.80 28.98 26.98
N VAL A 173 -22.97 29.60 27.05
CA VAL A 173 -24.26 28.92 26.80
C VAL A 173 -24.33 28.35 25.38
N PRO A 174 -24.07 29.12 24.31
CA PRO A 174 -24.02 28.58 22.96
C PRO A 174 -23.06 27.41 22.81
N LEU A 175 -21.88 27.46 23.41
CA LEU A 175 -20.89 26.40 23.36
C LEU A 175 -21.39 25.13 24.07
N ALA A 176 -22.03 25.28 25.22
CA ALA A 176 -22.64 24.16 25.94
C ALA A 176 -23.79 23.52 25.16
N VAL A 177 -24.66 24.35 24.54
CA VAL A 177 -25.73 23.87 23.65
C VAL A 177 -25.16 23.12 22.44
N PHE A 178 -24.17 23.67 21.80
CA PHE A 178 -23.46 23.00 20.68
C PHE A 178 -22.90 21.64 21.12
N ALA A 179 -22.14 21.62 22.21
CA ALA A 179 -21.53 20.39 22.73
C ALA A 179 -22.59 19.33 23.09
N LEU A 180 -23.71 19.73 23.70
CA LEU A 180 -24.81 18.82 24.03
C LEU A 180 -25.47 18.23 22.79
N LEU A 181 -25.78 19.06 21.78
CA LEU A 181 -26.35 18.63 20.50
C LEU A 181 -25.39 17.69 19.80
N TYR A 182 -24.11 18.05 19.73
CA TYR A 182 -23.09 17.25 19.07
C TYR A 182 -22.88 15.89 19.78
N MET A 183 -22.78 15.86 21.11
CA MET A 183 -22.68 14.61 21.84
C MET A 183 -23.91 13.72 21.65
N ARG A 184 -25.11 14.31 21.53
CA ARG A 184 -26.33 13.56 21.21
C ARG A 184 -26.31 12.96 19.82
N MET A 185 -25.81 13.71 18.82
CA MET A 185 -25.66 13.24 17.44
C MET A 185 -24.62 12.12 17.31
N MET A 186 -23.55 12.18 18.09
CA MET A 186 -22.46 11.18 18.05
C MET A 186 -22.79 9.89 18.80
N ARG A 187 -23.90 9.81 19.55
CA ARG A 187 -24.32 8.57 20.21
C ARG A 187 -24.61 7.48 19.17
N GLY A 188 -23.90 6.35 19.25
CA GLY A 188 -23.96 5.26 18.27
C GLY A 188 -23.23 5.53 16.95
N GLY A 189 -22.52 6.66 16.83
CA GLY A 189 -21.84 7.06 15.60
C GLY A 189 -20.73 6.11 15.16
N MET A 190 -20.05 5.45 16.09
CA MET A 190 -18.98 4.46 15.76
C MET A 190 -19.55 3.26 15.01
N GLU A 191 -20.64 2.68 15.48
CA GLU A 191 -21.31 1.53 14.83
C GLU A 191 -21.83 1.92 13.44
N LYS A 192 -22.44 3.11 13.33
CA LYS A 192 -22.91 3.64 12.04
C LYS A 192 -21.78 3.99 11.08
N MET A 193 -20.63 4.41 11.56
CA MET A 193 -19.45 4.66 10.74
C MET A 193 -18.85 3.35 10.20
N GLU A 194 -18.84 2.27 10.99
CA GLU A 194 -18.44 0.95 10.52
C GLU A 194 -19.41 0.41 9.45
N GLU A 195 -20.71 0.59 9.65
CA GLU A 195 -21.73 0.22 8.67
C GLU A 195 -21.58 1.03 7.38
N TYR A 196 -21.32 2.34 7.48
CA TYR A 196 -20.99 3.21 6.34
C TYR A 196 -19.78 2.68 5.55
N GLY A 197 -18.73 2.32 6.26
CA GLY A 197 -17.53 1.73 5.63
C GLY A 197 -17.83 0.45 4.87
N ARG A 198 -18.67 -0.43 5.42
CA ARG A 198 -19.05 -1.70 4.77
C ARG A 198 -19.89 -1.46 3.51
N VAL A 199 -20.96 -0.66 3.58
CA VAL A 199 -21.82 -0.42 2.41
C VAL A 199 -21.11 0.38 1.31
N LEU A 200 -20.15 1.25 1.68
CA LEU A 200 -19.30 1.94 0.71
C LEU A 200 -18.31 0.98 0.03
N ALA A 201 -17.75 0.02 0.78
CA ALA A 201 -16.89 -1.02 0.23
C ALA A 201 -17.66 -1.91 -0.77
N ASP A 202 -18.93 -2.25 -0.49
CA ASP A 202 -19.81 -2.98 -1.43
C ASP A 202 -20.00 -2.21 -2.76
N VAL A 203 -20.17 -0.90 -2.70
CA VAL A 203 -20.27 -0.08 -3.91
C VAL A 203 -18.96 -0.13 -4.69
N ASN A 204 -17.83 0.09 -4.02
CA ASN A 204 -16.51 0.08 -4.66
C ASN A 204 -16.18 -1.27 -5.29
N SER A 205 -16.43 -2.39 -4.59
CA SER A 205 -16.20 -3.73 -5.13
C SER A 205 -17.09 -4.02 -6.34
N SER A 206 -18.36 -3.59 -6.33
CA SER A 206 -19.25 -3.76 -7.48
C SER A 206 -18.84 -2.94 -8.70
N VAL A 207 -18.19 -1.77 -8.51
CA VAL A 207 -17.62 -0.99 -9.63
C VAL A 207 -16.43 -1.72 -10.24
N VAL A 208 -15.53 -2.25 -9.40
CA VAL A 208 -14.35 -3.01 -9.88
C VAL A 208 -14.83 -4.25 -10.65
N GLU A 209 -15.73 -5.06 -10.08
CA GLU A 209 -16.29 -6.24 -10.72
C GLU A 209 -16.96 -5.90 -12.07
N PHE A 210 -17.73 -4.79 -12.12
CA PHE A 210 -18.34 -4.32 -13.37
C PHE A 210 -17.30 -3.91 -14.41
N THR A 211 -16.23 -3.23 -13.99
CA THR A 211 -15.19 -2.75 -14.90
C THR A 211 -14.34 -3.89 -15.44
N ASP A 212 -13.94 -4.83 -14.58
CA ASP A 212 -13.17 -6.01 -14.98
C ASP A 212 -13.97 -6.95 -15.87
N GLY A 213 -15.27 -7.11 -15.58
CA GLY A 213 -16.19 -7.93 -16.35
C GLY A 213 -16.78 -7.24 -17.59
N ILE A 214 -16.47 -5.99 -17.89
CA ILE A 214 -17.18 -5.21 -18.93
C ILE A 214 -17.09 -5.82 -20.32
N GLY A 215 -15.96 -6.47 -20.63
CA GLY A 215 -15.76 -7.18 -21.90
C GLY A 215 -16.78 -8.32 -22.10
N VAL A 216 -16.95 -9.13 -21.06
CA VAL A 216 -17.91 -10.25 -21.03
C VAL A 216 -19.36 -9.70 -21.10
N VAL A 217 -19.66 -8.68 -20.28
CA VAL A 217 -20.98 -8.05 -20.23
C VAL A 217 -21.38 -7.50 -21.60
N LYS A 218 -20.46 -6.86 -22.33
CA LYS A 218 -20.70 -6.33 -23.68
C LYS A 218 -20.85 -7.44 -24.72
N ALA A 219 -20.01 -8.47 -24.64
CA ALA A 219 -20.02 -9.59 -25.59
C ALA A 219 -21.34 -10.38 -25.55
N PHE A 220 -21.93 -10.53 -24.36
CA PHE A 220 -23.18 -11.27 -24.16
C PHE A 220 -24.44 -10.39 -24.09
N GLY A 221 -24.32 -9.07 -24.25
CA GLY A 221 -25.45 -8.14 -24.24
C GLY A 221 -26.15 -7.95 -22.88
N GLU A 222 -25.58 -8.50 -21.81
CA GLU A 222 -26.14 -8.56 -20.43
C GLU A 222 -25.83 -7.29 -19.59
N THR A 223 -25.78 -6.12 -20.25
CA THR A 223 -25.54 -4.84 -19.55
C THR A 223 -26.53 -4.57 -18.43
N GLY A 224 -27.75 -5.09 -18.54
CA GLY A 224 -28.79 -4.95 -17.51
C GLY A 224 -28.51 -5.75 -16.23
N ARG A 225 -27.85 -6.91 -16.31
CA ARG A 225 -27.60 -7.81 -15.17
C ARG A 225 -26.41 -7.34 -14.35
N ALA A 226 -25.31 -7.01 -15.01
CA ALA A 226 -24.11 -6.46 -14.34
C ALA A 226 -24.39 -5.09 -13.71
N SER A 227 -25.23 -4.24 -14.37
CA SER A 227 -25.67 -2.97 -13.80
C SER A 227 -26.64 -3.14 -12.62
N LYS A 228 -27.29 -4.29 -12.45
CA LYS A 228 -28.19 -4.56 -11.31
C LYS A 228 -27.42 -4.69 -9.99
N ALA A 229 -26.28 -5.40 -9.96
CA ALA A 229 -25.45 -5.56 -8.75
C ALA A 229 -24.96 -4.19 -8.26
N PHE A 230 -24.39 -3.39 -9.15
CA PHE A 230 -23.95 -2.03 -8.85
C PHE A 230 -25.12 -1.15 -8.38
N ARG A 231 -26.24 -1.15 -9.11
CA ARG A 231 -27.44 -0.36 -8.74
C ARG A 231 -27.97 -0.75 -7.37
N SER A 232 -28.04 -2.05 -7.07
CA SER A 232 -28.46 -2.55 -5.76
C SER A 232 -27.50 -2.13 -4.64
N ALA A 233 -26.19 -2.13 -4.89
CA ALA A 233 -25.20 -1.63 -3.93
C ALA A 233 -25.39 -0.13 -3.67
N VAL A 234 -25.58 0.67 -4.73
CA VAL A 234 -25.86 2.11 -4.62
C VAL A 234 -27.18 2.38 -3.90
N GLU A 235 -28.24 1.61 -4.18
CA GLU A 235 -29.54 1.74 -3.50
C GLU A 235 -29.41 1.43 -2.00
N ARG A 236 -28.70 0.35 -1.63
CA ARG A 236 -28.42 0.04 -0.20
C ARG A 236 -27.63 1.15 0.47
N PHE A 237 -26.58 1.65 -0.17
CA PHE A 237 -25.78 2.76 0.33
C PHE A 237 -26.65 4.02 0.52
N THR A 238 -27.45 4.39 -0.50
CA THR A 238 -28.29 5.58 -0.46
C THR A 238 -29.36 5.46 0.64
N THR A 239 -30.01 4.31 0.77
CA THR A 239 -31.02 4.05 1.80
C THR A 239 -30.40 4.14 3.20
N PHE A 240 -29.26 3.48 3.40
CA PHE A 240 -28.51 3.57 4.66
C PHE A 240 -28.10 5.01 4.97
N PHE A 241 -27.47 5.70 4.00
CA PHE A 241 -26.93 7.04 4.19
C PHE A 241 -28.05 8.06 4.49
N LEU A 242 -29.16 8.04 3.74
CA LEU A 242 -30.29 8.91 4.01
C LEU A 242 -30.97 8.59 5.33
N GLY A 243 -31.08 7.32 5.70
CA GLY A 243 -31.61 6.89 6.99
C GLY A 243 -30.76 7.33 8.19
N TRP A 244 -29.44 7.34 8.03
CA TRP A 244 -28.49 7.77 9.06
C TRP A 244 -28.26 9.28 9.07
N ALA A 245 -27.87 9.87 7.95
CA ALA A 245 -27.49 11.28 7.84
C ALA A 245 -28.73 12.20 7.85
N GLY A 246 -29.84 11.78 7.22
CA GLY A 246 -31.05 12.60 7.11
C GLY A 246 -31.56 13.16 8.44
N PRO A 247 -31.75 12.34 9.49
CA PRO A 247 -32.16 12.82 10.81
C PRO A 247 -31.17 13.75 11.51
N LEU A 248 -29.88 13.71 11.11
CA LEU A 248 -28.82 14.53 11.69
C LEU A 248 -28.75 15.95 11.11
N ILE A 249 -29.28 16.17 9.89
CA ILE A 249 -29.18 17.46 9.19
C ILE A 249 -29.77 18.62 10.02
N ARG A 250 -30.97 18.42 10.57
CA ARG A 250 -31.61 19.48 11.36
C ARG A 250 -30.86 19.83 12.63
N PRO A 251 -30.53 18.88 13.53
CA PRO A 251 -29.77 19.18 14.74
C PRO A 251 -28.37 19.72 14.43
N GLU A 252 -27.71 19.25 13.36
CA GLU A 252 -26.42 19.78 12.90
C GLU A 252 -26.55 21.24 12.46
N THR A 253 -27.56 21.56 11.64
CA THR A 253 -27.84 22.93 11.23
C THR A 253 -28.07 23.84 12.43
N VAL A 254 -28.89 23.41 13.40
CA VAL A 254 -29.14 24.17 14.61
C VAL A 254 -27.87 24.36 15.44
N ALA A 255 -27.08 23.30 15.64
CA ALA A 255 -25.83 23.35 16.37
C ALA A 255 -24.87 24.36 15.74
N ASN A 256 -24.68 24.30 14.41
CA ASN A 256 -23.81 25.22 13.69
C ASN A 256 -24.31 26.67 13.71
N GLN A 257 -25.64 26.90 13.66
CA GLN A 257 -26.20 28.25 13.76
C GLN A 257 -26.00 28.84 15.16
N VAL A 258 -26.14 28.04 16.22
CA VAL A 258 -25.99 28.50 17.61
C VAL A 258 -24.61 29.04 17.92
N ILE A 259 -23.55 28.42 17.34
CA ILE A 259 -22.16 28.89 17.44
C ILE A 259 -21.74 29.77 16.26
N GLY A 260 -22.65 30.02 15.31
CA GLY A 260 -22.37 30.83 14.13
C GLY A 260 -22.03 32.28 14.48
N PRO A 261 -21.19 32.96 13.66
CA PRO A 261 -20.72 34.33 13.92
C PRO A 261 -21.87 35.32 14.16
N VAL A 262 -22.96 35.21 13.40
CA VAL A 262 -24.13 36.08 13.50
C VAL A 262 -24.86 35.88 14.84
N ALA A 263 -25.04 34.64 15.26
CA ALA A 263 -25.72 34.32 16.54
C ALA A 263 -24.88 34.80 17.74
N LEU A 264 -23.56 34.55 17.70
CA LEU A 264 -22.65 34.99 18.76
C LEU A 264 -22.55 36.51 18.81
N LEU A 265 -22.54 37.19 17.67
CA LEU A 265 -22.56 38.66 17.59
C LEU A 265 -23.87 39.22 18.16
N ALA A 266 -25.03 38.67 17.73
CA ALA A 266 -26.32 39.09 18.22
C ALA A 266 -26.46 38.87 19.73
N LEU A 267 -25.98 37.73 20.25
CA LEU A 267 -25.97 37.45 21.68
C LEU A 267 -25.09 38.43 22.46
N SER A 268 -23.85 38.66 21.98
CA SER A 268 -22.90 39.57 22.65
C SER A 268 -23.39 41.01 22.64
N LEU A 269 -23.93 41.52 21.54
CA LEU A 269 -24.48 42.86 21.45
C LEU A 269 -25.77 43.01 22.28
N GLY A 270 -26.70 42.05 22.17
CA GLY A 270 -27.97 42.10 22.89
C GLY A 270 -27.79 42.03 24.41
N THR A 271 -27.10 41.00 24.91
CA THR A 271 -26.84 40.84 26.34
C THR A 271 -25.87 41.88 26.86
N GLY A 272 -24.85 42.26 26.06
CA GLY A 272 -23.89 43.29 26.40
C GLY A 272 -24.56 44.65 26.57
N THR A 273 -25.39 45.10 25.61
CA THR A 273 -26.15 46.35 25.71
C THR A 273 -27.06 46.33 26.96
N TRP A 274 -27.72 45.21 27.25
CA TRP A 274 -28.54 45.07 28.44
C TRP A 274 -27.71 45.19 29.73
N PHE A 275 -26.51 44.59 29.78
CA PHE A 275 -25.61 44.66 30.93
C PHE A 275 -25.03 46.09 31.12
N VAL A 276 -24.77 46.82 30.04
CA VAL A 276 -24.37 48.25 30.07
C VAL A 276 -25.51 49.07 30.66
N TRP A 277 -26.77 48.84 30.24
CA TRP A 277 -27.94 49.53 30.78
C TRP A 277 -28.15 49.26 32.29
N LEU A 278 -27.85 48.03 32.76
CA LEU A 278 -27.88 47.68 34.19
C LEU A 278 -26.65 48.22 34.96
N GLY A 279 -25.68 48.84 34.33
CA GLY A 279 -24.44 49.26 34.96
C GLY A 279 -23.48 48.14 35.35
N TRP A 280 -23.67 46.93 34.77
CA TRP A 280 -22.88 45.74 35.09
C TRP A 280 -21.64 45.61 34.18
N SER A 281 -21.62 46.22 33.02
CA SER A 281 -20.54 46.18 32.03
C SER A 281 -20.32 47.55 31.42
N ASP A 282 -19.18 47.72 30.70
CA ASP A 282 -18.88 48.92 29.96
C ASP A 282 -18.97 48.68 28.44
N PRO A 283 -19.22 49.73 27.60
CA PRO A 283 -19.39 49.58 26.15
C PRO A 283 -18.15 49.01 25.44
N VAL A 284 -16.94 49.26 25.95
CA VAL A 284 -15.70 48.74 25.33
C VAL A 284 -15.56 47.27 25.60
N SER A 285 -16.01 46.79 26.76
CA SER A 285 -16.08 45.35 27.04
C SER A 285 -17.03 44.65 26.06
N VAL A 286 -18.21 45.22 25.76
CA VAL A 286 -19.13 44.67 24.76
C VAL A 286 -18.48 44.58 23.38
N LEU A 287 -17.68 45.59 22.99
CA LEU A 287 -16.91 45.54 21.74
C LEU A 287 -15.93 44.36 21.71
N ALA A 288 -15.25 44.04 22.80
CA ALA A 288 -14.34 42.91 22.90
C ALA A 288 -15.09 41.57 22.59
N PHE A 289 -16.27 41.37 23.17
CA PHE A 289 -17.10 40.19 22.96
C PHE A 289 -17.65 40.13 21.52
N ALA A 290 -18.02 41.25 20.93
CA ALA A 290 -18.48 41.32 19.54
C ALA A 290 -17.38 40.95 18.55
N LEU A 291 -16.17 41.46 18.72
CA LEU A 291 -15.00 41.15 17.85
C LEU A 291 -14.62 39.66 17.95
N VAL A 292 -14.58 39.12 19.15
CA VAL A 292 -14.23 37.72 19.38
C VAL A 292 -15.32 36.77 18.88
N GLY A 293 -16.60 37.13 19.07
CA GLY A 293 -17.74 36.31 18.65
C GLY A 293 -17.72 35.98 17.16
N LEU A 294 -17.23 36.89 16.31
CA LEU A 294 -17.10 36.68 14.88
C LEU A 294 -16.10 35.56 14.50
N GLY A 295 -15.07 35.33 15.32
CA GLY A 295 -14.00 34.38 15.02
C GLY A 295 -14.09 33.04 15.77
N LEU A 296 -14.98 32.89 16.76
CA LEU A 296 -14.97 31.75 17.67
C LEU A 296 -15.42 30.43 17.03
N SER A 297 -16.24 30.48 15.97
CA SER A 297 -16.76 29.29 15.28
C SER A 297 -15.70 28.55 14.42
N ALA A 298 -14.75 29.28 13.85
CA ALA A 298 -13.75 28.70 12.94
C ALA A 298 -12.85 27.62 13.61
N PRO A 299 -12.29 27.84 14.82
CA PRO A 299 -11.51 26.80 15.50
C PRO A 299 -12.30 25.52 15.80
N ILE A 300 -13.60 25.64 16.12
CA ILE A 300 -14.47 24.49 16.41
C ILE A 300 -14.68 23.65 15.15
N SER A 301 -14.94 24.27 14.00
CA SER A 301 -15.08 23.58 12.72
C SER A 301 -13.77 22.91 12.28
N ALA A 302 -12.63 23.59 12.47
CA ALA A 302 -11.31 23.03 12.19
C ALA A 302 -11.02 21.80 13.05
N LEU A 303 -11.40 21.81 14.33
CA LEU A 303 -11.23 20.66 15.23
C LEU A 303 -11.98 19.42 14.71
N MET A 304 -13.22 19.59 14.23
CA MET A 304 -14.01 18.47 13.70
C MET A 304 -13.37 17.87 12.44
N ALA A 305 -12.91 18.71 11.52
CA ALA A 305 -12.22 18.26 10.31
C ALA A 305 -10.91 17.53 10.62
N SER A 306 -10.11 18.05 11.55
CA SER A 306 -8.84 17.44 11.96
C SER A 306 -9.02 16.12 12.72
N LEU A 307 -10.11 15.96 13.48
CA LEU A 307 -10.44 14.69 14.13
C LEU A 307 -10.78 13.61 13.11
N GLN A 308 -11.54 13.92 12.05
CA GLN A 308 -11.84 12.98 10.96
C GLN A 308 -10.57 12.57 10.20
N ALA A 309 -9.71 13.54 9.86
CA ALA A 309 -8.44 13.28 9.22
C ALA A 309 -7.51 12.39 10.08
N THR A 310 -7.52 12.59 11.40
CA THR A 310 -6.76 11.77 12.34
C THR A 310 -7.25 10.32 12.35
N GLN A 311 -8.56 10.07 12.28
CA GLN A 311 -9.12 8.71 12.20
C GLN A 311 -8.70 8.00 10.91
N ALA A 312 -8.79 8.69 9.75
CA ALA A 312 -8.32 8.16 8.47
C ALA A 312 -6.83 7.79 8.51
N SER A 313 -6.01 8.65 9.13
CA SER A 313 -4.57 8.43 9.28
C SER A 313 -4.24 7.26 10.23
N GLN A 314 -5.06 6.99 11.23
CA GLN A 314 -4.89 5.82 12.10
C GLN A 314 -5.09 4.51 11.33
N GLY A 315 -6.12 4.42 10.50
CA GLY A 315 -6.34 3.28 9.62
C GLY A 315 -5.17 3.06 8.63
N ALA A 316 -4.69 4.15 8.02
CA ALA A 316 -3.52 4.12 7.14
C ALA A 316 -2.25 3.64 7.87
N ALA A 317 -2.00 4.14 9.08
CA ALA A 317 -0.85 3.74 9.89
C ALA A 317 -0.90 2.25 10.27
N SER A 318 -2.07 1.70 10.56
CA SER A 318 -2.25 0.27 10.85
C SER A 318 -1.90 -0.59 9.63
N ARG A 319 -2.39 -0.24 8.43
CA ARG A 319 -2.03 -0.94 7.18
C ARG A 319 -0.53 -0.83 6.85
N LEU A 320 0.06 0.36 7.04
CA LEU A 320 1.50 0.55 6.88
C LEU A 320 2.32 -0.28 7.87
N SER A 321 1.87 -0.39 9.12
CA SER A 321 2.50 -1.25 10.12
C SER A 321 2.44 -2.71 9.70
N ALA A 322 1.31 -3.20 9.20
CA ALA A 322 1.16 -4.55 8.67
C ALA A 322 2.12 -4.82 7.50
N LEU A 323 2.25 -3.89 6.55
CA LEU A 323 3.23 -3.99 5.45
C LEU A 323 4.68 -3.97 5.95
N LEU A 324 5.01 -3.22 7.00
CA LEU A 324 6.34 -3.22 7.61
C LEU A 324 6.64 -4.49 8.42
N GLU A 325 5.62 -5.22 8.84
CA GLU A 325 5.72 -6.50 9.57
C GLU A 325 5.69 -7.72 8.64
N THR A 326 5.56 -7.51 7.31
CA THR A 326 5.64 -8.60 6.31
C THR A 326 6.79 -9.54 6.63
N PRO A 327 6.60 -10.87 6.60
CA PRO A 327 7.65 -11.86 6.87
C PRO A 327 8.90 -11.59 6.03
N ARG A 328 10.06 -11.85 6.59
CA ARG A 328 11.31 -11.83 5.82
C ARG A 328 11.66 -13.24 5.41
N MET A 329 12.23 -13.36 4.22
CA MET A 329 12.93 -14.59 3.87
C MET A 329 14.11 -14.76 4.85
N PRO A 330 14.22 -15.87 5.58
CA PRO A 330 15.35 -16.10 6.46
C PRO A 330 16.67 -16.08 5.67
N VAL A 331 17.66 -15.36 6.17
CA VAL A 331 19.02 -15.33 5.60
C VAL A 331 19.95 -15.85 6.68
N SER A 332 20.80 -16.83 6.33
CA SER A 332 21.76 -17.38 7.26
C SER A 332 22.77 -16.31 7.70
N SER A 333 23.10 -16.29 8.98
CA SER A 333 24.17 -15.44 9.52
C SER A 333 25.57 -15.97 9.16
N ASP A 334 25.67 -17.24 8.78
CA ASP A 334 26.89 -17.90 8.32
C ASP A 334 26.61 -18.66 7.01
N PRO A 335 26.54 -17.93 5.87
CA PRO A 335 26.16 -18.52 4.61
C PRO A 335 27.22 -19.48 4.08
N LYS A 336 26.76 -20.66 3.67
CA LYS A 336 27.62 -21.71 3.11
C LYS A 336 27.63 -21.61 1.57
N ARG A 337 28.70 -22.09 0.94
CA ARG A 337 28.79 -22.18 -0.51
C ARG A 337 28.46 -23.60 -0.96
N PRO A 338 27.57 -23.77 -1.97
CA PRO A 338 27.25 -25.10 -2.52
C PRO A 338 28.46 -25.70 -3.23
N SER A 339 28.66 -27.01 -3.10
CA SER A 339 29.71 -27.77 -3.76
C SER A 339 29.16 -28.57 -4.94
N GLY A 340 28.89 -27.88 -6.07
CA GLY A 340 28.32 -28.50 -7.27
C GLY A 340 26.90 -28.02 -7.58
N THR A 341 26.23 -28.76 -8.47
CA THR A 341 24.94 -28.33 -9.07
C THR A 341 23.81 -29.34 -8.84
N ARG A 342 24.04 -30.37 -8.00
CA ARG A 342 23.01 -31.32 -7.62
C ARG A 342 21.95 -30.62 -6.77
N LEU A 343 20.70 -30.73 -7.20
CA LEU A 343 19.56 -30.18 -6.47
C LEU A 343 18.81 -31.34 -5.82
N GLU A 344 18.56 -31.25 -4.52
CA GLU A 344 18.05 -32.35 -3.70
C GLU A 344 16.82 -31.92 -2.91
N LEU A 345 15.83 -32.79 -2.84
CA LEU A 345 14.62 -32.68 -2.07
C LEU A 345 14.58 -33.83 -1.06
N GLU A 346 14.45 -33.54 0.23
CA GLU A 346 14.38 -34.53 1.29
C GLU A 346 13.14 -34.28 2.15
N GLY A 347 12.14 -35.15 2.03
CA GLY A 347 10.90 -35.14 2.81
C GLY A 347 10.12 -33.83 2.68
N VAL A 348 10.17 -33.16 1.54
CA VAL A 348 9.64 -31.80 1.34
C VAL A 348 8.12 -31.79 1.45
N ARG A 349 7.59 -30.98 2.40
CA ARG A 349 6.17 -30.67 2.57
C ARG A 349 5.97 -29.16 2.47
N PHE A 350 4.88 -28.77 1.79
CA PHE A 350 4.53 -27.36 1.65
C PHE A 350 3.05 -27.16 1.34
N GLY A 351 2.44 -26.15 1.97
CA GLY A 351 1.09 -25.65 1.68
C GLY A 351 1.03 -24.14 1.78
N TYR A 352 0.17 -23.49 1.00
CA TYR A 352 -0.09 -22.06 1.15
C TYR A 352 -0.95 -21.76 2.39
N GLU A 353 -1.77 -22.73 2.81
CA GLU A 353 -2.57 -22.70 4.03
C GLU A 353 -2.09 -23.79 4.99
N LYS A 354 -2.11 -23.48 6.28
CA LYS A 354 -1.46 -24.26 7.34
C LYS A 354 -1.89 -25.73 7.44
N ASP A 355 -3.10 -26.08 6.99
CA ASP A 355 -3.67 -27.42 7.09
C ASP A 355 -3.97 -28.07 5.73
N THR A 356 -3.52 -27.45 4.63
CA THR A 356 -3.77 -27.92 3.27
C THR A 356 -2.46 -28.11 2.52
N PRO A 357 -1.77 -29.25 2.69
CA PRO A 357 -0.51 -29.50 1.99
C PRO A 357 -0.76 -29.66 0.48
N ILE A 358 0.05 -28.97 -0.33
CA ILE A 358 0.08 -29.11 -1.80
C ILE A 358 1.18 -30.09 -2.21
N LEU A 359 2.28 -30.12 -1.45
CA LEU A 359 3.35 -31.11 -1.59
C LEU A 359 3.45 -31.87 -0.27
N ASP A 360 3.51 -33.21 -0.35
CA ASP A 360 3.49 -34.09 0.83
C ASP A 360 4.55 -35.19 0.75
N GLY A 361 5.75 -34.89 1.30
CA GLY A 361 6.84 -35.85 1.40
C GLY A 361 7.51 -36.11 0.04
N ILE A 362 7.96 -35.07 -0.64
CA ILE A 362 8.71 -35.20 -1.89
C ILE A 362 10.18 -35.49 -1.57
N ASP A 363 10.66 -36.63 -2.06
CA ASP A 363 12.06 -37.03 -2.05
C ASP A 363 12.55 -37.20 -3.48
N TRP A 364 13.58 -36.43 -3.90
CA TRP A 364 14.17 -36.52 -5.22
C TRP A 364 15.55 -35.88 -5.30
N SER A 365 16.38 -36.39 -6.20
CA SER A 365 17.70 -35.81 -6.52
C SER A 365 17.82 -35.57 -8.02
N PHE A 366 17.94 -34.29 -8.40
CA PHE A 366 18.24 -33.89 -9.78
C PHE A 366 19.73 -34.02 -10.04
N SER A 367 20.09 -34.93 -10.92
CA SER A 367 21.50 -35.19 -11.24
C SER A 367 22.12 -34.05 -12.06
N PRO A 368 23.39 -33.67 -11.78
CA PRO A 368 24.10 -32.70 -12.61
C PRO A 368 24.15 -33.13 -14.09
N GLY A 369 23.93 -32.16 -14.98
CA GLY A 369 24.01 -32.37 -16.43
C GLY A 369 22.84 -33.15 -17.03
N THR A 370 21.73 -33.31 -16.32
CA THR A 370 20.54 -33.99 -16.84
C THR A 370 19.33 -33.08 -16.98
N VAL A 371 18.44 -33.46 -17.88
CA VAL A 371 17.12 -32.84 -18.07
C VAL A 371 16.08 -33.69 -17.36
N THR A 372 15.45 -33.15 -16.31
CA THR A 372 14.34 -33.80 -15.62
C THR A 372 13.03 -33.06 -15.91
N ALA A 373 12.06 -33.77 -16.47
CA ALA A 373 10.73 -33.22 -16.72
C ALA A 373 9.79 -33.54 -15.56
N ILE A 374 8.98 -32.57 -15.13
CA ILE A 374 7.92 -32.73 -14.13
C ILE A 374 6.58 -32.61 -14.83
N VAL A 375 5.76 -33.67 -14.75
CA VAL A 375 4.44 -33.78 -15.38
C VAL A 375 3.38 -34.18 -14.36
N GLY A 376 2.11 -34.05 -14.72
CA GLY A 376 0.96 -34.41 -13.87
C GLY A 376 -0.27 -33.59 -14.21
N GLU A 377 -1.40 -33.91 -13.62
CA GLU A 377 -2.65 -33.16 -13.83
C GLU A 377 -2.55 -31.72 -13.32
N SER A 378 -3.49 -30.86 -13.76
CA SER A 378 -3.61 -29.50 -13.20
C SER A 378 -3.90 -29.59 -11.70
N GLY A 379 -3.18 -28.80 -10.90
CA GLY A 379 -3.31 -28.83 -9.44
C GLY A 379 -2.46 -29.90 -8.72
N SER A 380 -1.67 -30.74 -9.42
CA SER A 380 -0.83 -31.76 -8.78
C SER A 380 0.38 -31.23 -7.98
N GLY A 381 0.65 -29.91 -8.03
CA GLY A 381 1.74 -29.29 -7.27
C GLY A 381 2.99 -28.93 -8.08
N LYS A 382 3.02 -29.12 -9.41
CA LYS A 382 4.20 -28.87 -10.29
C LYS A 382 4.78 -27.45 -10.16
N SER A 383 3.95 -26.43 -10.33
CA SER A 383 4.42 -25.02 -10.24
C SER A 383 4.80 -24.66 -8.80
N THR A 384 4.18 -25.28 -7.79
CA THR A 384 4.58 -25.12 -6.39
C THR A 384 5.96 -25.71 -6.13
N LEU A 385 6.23 -26.90 -6.68
CA LEU A 385 7.55 -27.52 -6.60
C LEU A 385 8.62 -26.64 -7.26
N ALA A 386 8.37 -26.12 -8.48
CA ALA A 386 9.29 -25.18 -9.14
C ALA A 386 9.58 -23.94 -8.31
N ARG A 387 8.55 -23.37 -7.67
CA ARG A 387 8.73 -22.19 -6.79
C ARG A 387 9.58 -22.49 -5.57
N LEU A 388 9.50 -23.71 -5.00
CA LEU A 388 10.39 -24.13 -3.91
C LEU A 388 11.82 -24.36 -4.38
N LEU A 389 12.04 -24.92 -5.57
CA LEU A 389 13.38 -25.06 -6.17
C LEU A 389 14.06 -23.71 -6.39
N LEU A 390 13.27 -22.65 -6.64
CA LEU A 390 13.72 -21.27 -6.78
C LEU A 390 13.76 -20.49 -5.44
N ARG A 391 13.43 -21.18 -4.35
CA ARG A 391 13.32 -20.59 -3.03
C ARG A 391 12.39 -19.37 -2.98
N TYR A 392 11.20 -19.45 -3.59
CA TYR A 392 10.14 -18.45 -3.43
C TYR A 392 9.54 -18.46 -2.02
N ALA A 393 9.59 -19.62 -1.38
CA ALA A 393 9.31 -19.88 0.02
C ALA A 393 10.24 -21.00 0.49
N ASP A 394 10.45 -21.11 1.79
CA ASP A 394 11.06 -22.29 2.40
C ASP A 394 9.97 -23.36 2.65
N PRO A 395 10.26 -24.66 2.60
CA PRO A 395 9.27 -25.72 2.86
C PRO A 395 8.83 -25.70 4.34
N ASP A 396 7.58 -26.15 4.60
CA ASP A 396 7.05 -26.29 5.97
C ASP A 396 7.75 -27.43 6.74
N ALA A 397 8.19 -28.48 6.02
CA ALA A 397 9.00 -29.57 6.55
C ALA A 397 9.88 -30.15 5.43
N GLY A 398 10.97 -30.78 5.84
CA GLY A 398 11.97 -31.29 4.90
C GLY A 398 12.95 -30.22 4.46
N THR A 399 13.75 -30.53 3.42
CA THR A 399 14.85 -29.67 2.98
C THR A 399 14.94 -29.66 1.45
N VAL A 400 15.18 -28.48 0.89
CA VAL A 400 15.65 -28.28 -0.48
C VAL A 400 17.10 -27.84 -0.43
N ALA A 401 18.00 -28.58 -1.06
CA ALA A 401 19.44 -28.34 -1.02
C ALA A 401 20.05 -28.21 -2.41
N LEU A 402 21.08 -27.39 -2.56
CA LEU A 402 21.92 -27.26 -3.75
C LEU A 402 23.36 -27.60 -3.40
N GLY A 403 23.94 -28.61 -4.07
CA GLY A 403 25.32 -29.04 -3.82
C GLY A 403 25.58 -29.42 -2.37
N GLY A 404 24.62 -30.09 -1.71
CA GLY A 404 24.67 -30.53 -0.33
C GLY A 404 24.43 -29.42 0.72
N VAL A 405 24.07 -28.20 0.31
CA VAL A 405 23.77 -27.09 1.23
C VAL A 405 22.29 -26.70 1.12
N PRO A 406 21.53 -26.66 2.24
CA PRO A 406 20.16 -26.17 2.23
C PRO A 406 20.06 -24.78 1.61
N LEU A 407 19.05 -24.53 0.77
CA LEU A 407 18.89 -23.22 0.10
C LEU A 407 18.78 -22.08 1.11
N SER A 408 18.23 -22.34 2.30
CA SER A 408 18.12 -21.36 3.38
C SER A 408 19.47 -20.93 3.98
N GLU A 409 20.52 -21.74 3.80
CA GLU A 409 21.86 -21.49 4.29
C GLU A 409 22.80 -20.89 3.23
N ILE A 410 22.35 -20.75 1.99
CA ILE A 410 23.12 -20.14 0.89
C ILE A 410 22.85 -18.63 0.87
N ASP A 411 23.90 -17.82 0.64
CA ASP A 411 23.72 -16.39 0.41
C ASP A 411 22.81 -16.15 -0.81
N PRO A 412 21.80 -15.28 -0.73
CA PRO A 412 20.87 -15.03 -1.85
C PRO A 412 21.57 -14.63 -3.15
N SER A 413 22.66 -13.86 -3.09
CA SER A 413 23.40 -13.46 -4.29
C SER A 413 24.07 -14.65 -4.97
N VAL A 414 24.59 -15.60 -4.20
CA VAL A 414 25.17 -16.85 -4.69
C VAL A 414 24.09 -17.78 -5.21
N LEU A 415 22.97 -17.90 -4.49
CA LEU A 415 21.85 -18.75 -4.89
C LEU A 415 21.28 -18.32 -6.25
N TYR A 416 20.92 -17.05 -6.40
CA TYR A 416 20.29 -16.54 -7.62
C TYR A 416 21.28 -16.33 -8.78
N SER A 417 22.57 -16.40 -8.55
CA SER A 417 23.56 -16.56 -9.64
C SER A 417 23.72 -18.00 -10.11
N ALA A 418 23.43 -18.98 -9.23
CA ALA A 418 23.57 -20.41 -9.53
C ALA A 418 22.30 -21.01 -10.15
N ILE A 419 21.10 -20.49 -9.79
CA ILE A 419 19.79 -20.98 -10.25
C ILE A 419 19.10 -19.89 -11.08
N GLY A 420 18.83 -20.19 -12.36
CA GLY A 420 18.03 -19.37 -13.25
C GLY A 420 16.65 -19.95 -13.49
N ALA A 421 15.72 -19.10 -13.94
CA ALA A 421 14.37 -19.50 -14.28
C ALA A 421 13.86 -18.83 -15.56
N VAL A 422 13.02 -19.57 -16.30
CA VAL A 422 12.18 -19.02 -17.37
C VAL A 422 10.74 -19.40 -17.03
N PHE A 423 9.90 -18.38 -16.76
CA PHE A 423 8.51 -18.57 -16.36
C PHE A 423 7.57 -18.54 -17.54
N GLN A 424 6.36 -19.07 -17.36
CA GLN A 424 5.29 -19.04 -18.33
C GLN A 424 4.90 -17.61 -18.72
N ASP A 425 4.77 -16.71 -17.74
CA ASP A 425 4.48 -15.29 -17.97
C ASP A 425 5.77 -14.49 -18.12
N ALA A 426 6.03 -14.00 -19.33
CA ALA A 426 7.14 -13.10 -19.60
C ALA A 426 6.90 -11.71 -19.01
N ARG A 427 7.52 -11.40 -17.87
CA ARG A 427 7.43 -10.08 -17.25
C ARG A 427 8.66 -9.23 -17.54
N LEU A 428 8.43 -8.14 -18.26
CA LEU A 428 9.44 -7.12 -18.54
C LEU A 428 9.16 -5.85 -17.72
N LEU A 429 10.23 -5.22 -17.25
CA LEU A 429 10.14 -3.94 -16.54
C LEU A 429 9.99 -2.80 -17.55
N ARG A 430 9.33 -1.72 -17.16
CA ARG A 430 9.22 -0.47 -17.94
C ARG A 430 10.56 0.29 -17.97
N THR A 431 11.57 -0.35 -18.55
CA THR A 431 12.91 0.19 -18.74
C THR A 431 13.40 -0.23 -20.13
N SER A 432 14.63 0.13 -20.52
CA SER A 432 15.17 -0.24 -21.82
C SER A 432 15.26 -1.77 -21.99
N ILE A 433 15.23 -2.26 -23.24
CA ILE A 433 15.39 -3.69 -23.52
C ILE A 433 16.76 -4.17 -23.04
N ALA A 434 17.82 -3.36 -23.24
CA ALA A 434 19.14 -3.67 -22.70
C ALA A 434 19.11 -3.87 -21.17
N ALA A 435 18.47 -2.96 -20.42
CA ALA A 435 18.36 -3.07 -18.96
C ALA A 435 17.50 -4.26 -18.54
N ASN A 436 16.49 -4.66 -19.33
CA ASN A 436 15.73 -5.87 -19.09
C ASN A 436 16.57 -7.14 -19.25
N ILE A 437 17.45 -7.20 -20.24
CA ILE A 437 18.37 -8.34 -20.43
C ILE A 437 19.44 -8.33 -19.34
N ALA A 438 20.04 -7.16 -19.06
CA ALA A 438 21.09 -6.97 -18.06
C ALA A 438 20.60 -7.04 -16.60
N LEU A 439 19.31 -7.30 -16.36
CA LEU A 439 18.75 -7.40 -15.00
C LEU A 439 19.48 -8.46 -14.15
N ALA A 440 19.97 -9.53 -14.78
CA ALA A 440 20.71 -10.62 -14.14
C ALA A 440 22.19 -10.27 -13.87
N ASP A 441 22.78 -9.38 -14.67
CA ASP A 441 24.15 -8.89 -14.57
C ASP A 441 24.16 -7.41 -15.00
N PRO A 442 23.92 -6.47 -14.05
CA PRO A 442 23.85 -5.03 -14.34
C PRO A 442 25.14 -4.43 -14.92
N ASP A 443 26.28 -5.08 -14.70
CA ASP A 443 27.59 -4.65 -15.16
C ASP A 443 27.97 -5.25 -16.53
N ALA A 444 27.06 -6.04 -17.14
CA ALA A 444 27.30 -6.63 -18.45
C ALA A 444 27.47 -5.56 -19.54
N ASP A 445 28.53 -5.69 -20.33
CA ASP A 445 28.75 -4.80 -21.44
C ASP A 445 27.76 -5.04 -22.60
N ARG A 446 27.72 -4.12 -23.56
CA ARG A 446 26.77 -4.15 -24.66
C ARG A 446 27.01 -5.38 -25.58
N SER A 447 28.22 -5.89 -25.65
CA SER A 447 28.57 -7.05 -26.48
C SER A 447 28.00 -8.33 -25.91
N ARG A 448 28.07 -8.53 -24.59
CA ARG A 448 27.45 -9.66 -23.86
C ARG A 448 25.93 -9.63 -23.95
N ILE A 449 25.30 -8.44 -23.75
CA ILE A 449 23.87 -8.25 -23.92
C ILE A 449 23.41 -8.62 -25.32
N ARG A 450 24.15 -8.18 -26.34
CA ARG A 450 23.87 -8.50 -27.73
C ARG A 450 24.02 -10.00 -28.02
N ALA A 451 25.09 -10.63 -27.59
CA ALA A 451 25.32 -12.07 -27.77
C ALA A 451 24.20 -12.91 -27.13
N ALA A 452 23.72 -12.52 -25.92
CA ALA A 452 22.58 -13.15 -25.27
C ALA A 452 21.27 -12.98 -26.06
N ALA A 453 21.04 -11.81 -26.67
CA ALA A 453 19.87 -11.55 -27.51
C ALA A 453 19.95 -12.30 -28.87
N GLU A 454 21.13 -12.45 -29.47
CA GLU A 454 21.36 -13.27 -30.64
C GLU A 454 21.08 -14.75 -30.37
N ALA A 455 21.61 -15.29 -29.26
CA ALA A 455 21.36 -16.67 -28.83
C ALA A 455 19.88 -16.93 -28.48
N ALA A 456 19.15 -15.91 -28.04
CA ALA A 456 17.71 -15.98 -27.79
C ALA A 456 16.87 -15.69 -29.05
N HIS A 457 17.46 -15.55 -30.23
CA HIS A 457 16.78 -15.24 -31.50
C HIS A 457 15.85 -14.01 -31.42
N ILE A 458 16.25 -12.94 -30.68
CA ILE A 458 15.49 -11.71 -30.53
C ILE A 458 16.23 -10.45 -30.99
N HIS A 459 17.53 -10.57 -31.30
CA HIS A 459 18.41 -9.46 -31.71
C HIS A 459 17.83 -8.62 -32.84
N GLU A 460 17.46 -9.25 -33.97
CA GLU A 460 16.95 -8.55 -35.15
C GLU A 460 15.68 -7.74 -34.81
N ARG A 461 14.79 -8.32 -33.99
CA ARG A 461 13.59 -7.62 -33.56
C ARG A 461 13.92 -6.42 -32.67
N ILE A 462 14.94 -6.54 -31.81
CA ILE A 462 15.38 -5.42 -30.95
C ILE A 462 15.97 -4.30 -31.83
N GLU A 463 16.83 -4.62 -32.80
CA GLU A 463 17.40 -3.61 -33.70
C GLU A 463 16.33 -2.89 -34.54
N ALA A 464 15.23 -3.57 -34.87
CA ALA A 464 14.10 -2.98 -35.59
C ALA A 464 13.22 -2.05 -34.72
N LEU A 465 13.47 -1.93 -33.41
CA LEU A 465 12.77 -0.99 -32.55
C LEU A 465 13.29 0.45 -32.77
N PRO A 466 12.47 1.49 -32.50
CA PRO A 466 12.82 2.89 -32.77
C PRO A 466 14.18 3.35 -32.20
N ARG A 467 14.59 2.81 -31.06
CA ARG A 467 15.89 3.09 -30.39
C ARG A 467 16.71 1.81 -30.16
N GLY A 468 16.41 0.74 -30.87
CA GLY A 468 17.09 -0.54 -30.72
C GLY A 468 17.01 -1.03 -29.25
N TYR A 469 18.13 -1.41 -28.70
CA TYR A 469 18.27 -1.85 -27.30
C TYR A 469 17.91 -0.80 -26.25
N ASP A 470 17.90 0.49 -26.59
CA ASP A 470 17.55 1.59 -25.69
C ASP A 470 16.06 1.92 -25.72
N SER A 471 15.27 1.20 -26.54
CA SER A 471 13.80 1.30 -26.54
C SER A 471 13.24 0.83 -25.22
N VAL A 472 12.25 1.58 -24.67
CA VAL A 472 11.63 1.30 -23.38
C VAL A 472 10.37 0.47 -23.55
N TYR A 473 10.30 -0.68 -22.86
CA TYR A 473 9.13 -1.55 -22.89
C TYR A 473 7.85 -0.84 -22.38
N GLY A 474 6.80 -0.94 -23.17
CA GLY A 474 5.50 -0.29 -22.87
C GLY A 474 5.46 1.21 -23.17
N GLN A 475 6.46 1.75 -23.88
CA GLN A 475 6.48 3.10 -24.46
C GLN A 475 6.70 3.03 -25.97
N ASP A 476 7.92 2.80 -26.38
CA ASP A 476 8.38 2.70 -27.77
C ASP A 476 8.82 1.28 -28.18
N ALA A 477 8.82 0.34 -27.23
CA ALA A 477 9.00 -1.09 -27.48
C ALA A 477 7.70 -1.85 -27.17
N ASN A 478 6.91 -2.16 -28.20
CA ASN A 478 5.79 -3.08 -28.12
C ASN A 478 6.26 -4.44 -28.63
N LEU A 479 6.31 -5.42 -27.72
CA LEU A 479 6.70 -6.79 -28.01
C LEU A 479 5.48 -7.71 -27.89
N SER A 480 5.38 -8.71 -28.79
CA SER A 480 4.42 -9.81 -28.60
C SER A 480 4.80 -10.67 -27.39
N GLY A 481 3.88 -11.52 -26.91
CA GLY A 481 4.17 -12.45 -25.82
C GLY A 481 5.41 -13.32 -26.08
N GLY A 482 5.52 -13.91 -27.26
CA GLY A 482 6.70 -14.70 -27.66
C GLY A 482 8.00 -13.90 -27.80
N GLN A 483 7.91 -12.62 -28.21
CA GLN A 483 9.06 -11.72 -28.23
C GLN A 483 9.51 -11.34 -26.80
N ALA A 484 8.58 -11.04 -25.91
CA ALA A 484 8.87 -10.78 -24.50
C ALA A 484 9.50 -12.01 -23.82
N GLN A 485 9.00 -13.21 -24.14
CA GLN A 485 9.56 -14.48 -23.66
C GLN A 485 11.01 -14.66 -24.08
N ARG A 486 11.36 -14.38 -25.33
CA ARG A 486 12.75 -14.44 -25.82
C ARG A 486 13.67 -13.41 -25.15
N VAL A 487 13.16 -12.23 -24.76
CA VAL A 487 13.93 -11.29 -23.92
C VAL A 487 14.19 -11.89 -22.52
N CYS A 488 13.22 -12.61 -21.93
CA CYS A 488 13.43 -13.32 -20.66
C CYS A 488 14.44 -14.46 -20.81
N ILE A 489 14.43 -15.19 -21.94
CA ILE A 489 15.45 -16.21 -22.25
C ILE A 489 16.83 -15.57 -22.41
N ALA A 490 16.93 -14.42 -23.11
CA ALA A 490 18.19 -13.68 -23.23
C ALA A 490 18.76 -13.26 -21.86
N ARG A 491 17.89 -12.83 -20.93
CA ARG A 491 18.27 -12.55 -19.54
C ARG A 491 18.87 -13.78 -18.85
N THR A 492 18.26 -14.95 -19.03
CA THR A 492 18.74 -16.20 -18.44
C THR A 492 20.04 -16.67 -19.09
N LEU A 493 20.20 -16.50 -20.41
CA LEU A 493 21.45 -16.77 -21.12
C LEU A 493 22.60 -15.87 -20.64
N LEU A 494 22.33 -14.58 -20.40
CA LEU A 494 23.31 -13.64 -19.85
C LEU A 494 23.78 -14.01 -18.46
N LEU A 495 22.86 -14.51 -17.59
CA LEU A 495 23.16 -15.00 -16.24
C LEU A 495 24.05 -16.25 -16.27
N ASP A 496 23.89 -17.09 -17.28
CA ASP A 496 24.58 -18.38 -17.45
C ASP A 496 24.51 -19.30 -16.21
N PRO A 497 23.29 -19.59 -15.69
CA PRO A 497 23.13 -20.35 -14.46
C PRO A 497 23.46 -21.82 -14.69
N ARG A 498 23.97 -22.49 -13.64
CA ARG A 498 24.28 -23.94 -13.69
C ARG A 498 23.05 -24.83 -13.46
N VAL A 499 22.04 -24.30 -12.78
CA VAL A 499 20.73 -24.95 -12.58
C VAL A 499 19.66 -24.08 -13.24
N LEU A 500 18.79 -24.71 -14.02
CA LEU A 500 17.76 -24.01 -14.78
C LEU A 500 16.39 -24.64 -14.51
N VAL A 501 15.43 -23.81 -14.14
CA VAL A 501 14.02 -24.22 -13.97
C VAL A 501 13.20 -23.55 -15.07
N LEU A 502 12.56 -24.37 -15.91
CA LEU A 502 11.71 -23.94 -17.02
C LEU A 502 10.24 -24.26 -16.69
N ASP A 503 9.40 -23.22 -16.55
CA ASP A 503 7.96 -23.38 -16.26
C ASP A 503 7.16 -23.00 -17.52
N GLU A 504 6.78 -24.00 -18.33
CA GLU A 504 5.95 -23.88 -19.54
C GLU A 504 6.34 -22.74 -20.51
N PRO A 505 7.58 -22.66 -20.94
CA PRO A 505 8.08 -21.48 -21.65
C PRO A 505 7.45 -21.23 -23.03
N THR A 506 6.59 -22.13 -23.56
CA THR A 506 5.98 -22.01 -24.90
C THR A 506 4.45 -21.91 -24.88
N ALA A 507 3.80 -21.89 -23.71
CA ALA A 507 2.33 -22.02 -23.61
C ALA A 507 1.52 -20.89 -24.25
N SER A 508 2.10 -19.70 -24.42
CA SER A 508 1.40 -18.49 -24.90
C SER A 508 1.91 -17.99 -26.28
N ALA A 509 2.69 -18.80 -27.00
CA ALA A 509 3.32 -18.40 -28.27
C ALA A 509 2.49 -18.84 -29.49
N ASP A 510 2.46 -17.99 -30.54
CA ASP A 510 2.02 -18.40 -31.87
C ASP A 510 3.05 -19.38 -32.50
N ALA A 511 2.67 -20.09 -33.58
CA ALA A 511 3.49 -21.15 -34.15
C ALA A 511 4.90 -20.68 -34.60
N GLU A 512 5.06 -19.44 -35.10
CA GLU A 512 6.34 -18.86 -35.50
C GLU A 512 7.19 -18.52 -34.26
N SER A 513 6.59 -17.91 -33.25
CA SER A 513 7.23 -17.61 -31.98
C SER A 513 7.59 -18.88 -31.19
N GLU A 514 6.76 -19.94 -31.26
CA GLU A 514 7.04 -21.23 -30.62
C GLU A 514 8.34 -21.85 -31.14
N HIS A 515 8.53 -21.90 -32.47
CA HIS A 515 9.76 -22.43 -33.05
C HIS A 515 11.00 -21.61 -32.64
N ALA A 516 10.90 -20.27 -32.65
CA ALA A 516 12.00 -19.40 -32.23
C ALA A 516 12.30 -19.53 -30.70
N ILE A 517 11.29 -19.74 -29.87
CA ILE A 517 11.46 -20.02 -28.42
C ILE A 517 12.15 -21.38 -28.25
N GLN A 518 11.74 -22.43 -28.99
CA GLN A 518 12.37 -23.74 -28.92
C GLN A 518 13.86 -23.69 -29.29
N LEU A 519 14.22 -22.96 -30.35
CA LEU A 519 15.62 -22.72 -30.70
C LEU A 519 16.39 -21.98 -29.61
N ALA A 520 15.78 -20.94 -29.02
CA ALA A 520 16.37 -20.21 -27.90
C ALA A 520 16.53 -21.08 -26.64
N LEU A 521 15.58 -21.96 -26.37
CA LEU A 521 15.68 -22.92 -25.27
C LEU A 521 16.75 -23.98 -25.54
N ALA A 522 16.92 -24.41 -26.78
CA ALA A 522 17.97 -25.36 -27.16
C ALA A 522 19.37 -24.82 -26.84
N SER A 523 19.59 -23.50 -26.92
CA SER A 523 20.88 -22.88 -26.54
C SER A 523 21.12 -22.88 -25.01
N LEU A 524 20.07 -23.11 -24.20
CA LEU A 524 20.20 -23.31 -22.76
C LEU A 524 20.53 -24.77 -22.39
N LEU A 525 20.26 -25.75 -23.26
CA LEU A 525 20.51 -27.17 -23.03
C LEU A 525 21.98 -27.50 -23.25
N THR A 526 22.78 -27.43 -22.20
CA THR A 526 24.22 -27.82 -22.24
C THR A 526 24.49 -28.95 -21.26
N PRO A 527 25.46 -29.86 -21.55
CA PRO A 527 25.75 -31.01 -20.69
C PRO A 527 26.18 -30.66 -19.26
N GLU A 528 26.62 -29.42 -19.03
CA GLU A 528 27.08 -28.97 -17.72
C GLU A 528 25.92 -28.45 -16.83
N ARG A 529 24.74 -28.23 -17.41
CA ARG A 529 23.58 -27.67 -16.69
C ARG A 529 22.62 -28.74 -16.20
N THR A 530 22.16 -28.58 -14.98
CA THR A 530 21.02 -29.34 -14.44
C THR A 530 19.73 -28.60 -14.83
N ILE A 531 18.84 -29.28 -15.54
CA ILE A 531 17.64 -28.65 -16.08
C ILE A 531 16.39 -29.33 -15.54
N VAL A 532 15.49 -28.56 -14.99
CA VAL A 532 14.16 -28.98 -14.53
C VAL A 532 13.11 -28.31 -15.41
N VAL A 533 12.31 -29.12 -16.10
CA VAL A 533 11.27 -28.63 -17.02
C VAL A 533 9.90 -29.01 -16.49
N ILE A 534 9.03 -28.03 -16.26
CA ILE A 534 7.61 -28.27 -16.03
C ILE A 534 6.92 -28.22 -17.38
N ALA A 535 6.28 -29.32 -17.76
CA ALA A 535 5.64 -29.44 -19.05
C ALA A 535 4.16 -29.76 -18.95
N HIS A 536 3.36 -29.03 -19.72
CA HIS A 536 1.96 -29.38 -20.01
C HIS A 536 1.82 -30.20 -21.29
N ARG A 537 2.73 -30.04 -22.25
CA ARG A 537 2.76 -30.82 -23.50
C ARG A 537 3.79 -31.94 -23.37
N LEU A 538 3.31 -33.19 -23.26
CA LEU A 538 4.19 -34.36 -23.10
C LEU A 538 5.08 -34.60 -24.33
N SER A 539 4.65 -34.20 -25.52
CA SER A 539 5.46 -34.30 -26.74
C SER A 539 6.78 -33.52 -26.69
N THR A 540 6.87 -32.49 -25.86
CA THR A 540 8.10 -31.64 -25.76
C THR A 540 9.17 -32.23 -24.85
N ILE A 541 8.83 -33.25 -24.05
CA ILE A 541 9.71 -33.83 -23.04
C ILE A 541 10.09 -35.29 -23.30
N VAL A 542 9.77 -35.81 -24.46
CA VAL A 542 10.10 -37.19 -24.86
C VAL A 542 11.63 -37.48 -24.78
N GLY A 543 12.45 -36.45 -25.01
CA GLY A 543 13.91 -36.53 -24.90
C GLY A 543 14.49 -36.22 -23.52
N ALA A 544 13.67 -36.08 -22.48
CA ALA A 544 14.17 -35.86 -21.11
C ALA A 544 14.83 -37.14 -20.56
N ASP A 545 15.95 -36.97 -19.83
CA ASP A 545 16.67 -38.10 -19.21
C ASP A 545 15.81 -38.77 -18.12
N GLN A 546 14.99 -37.98 -17.42
CA GLN A 546 14.06 -38.44 -16.39
C GLN A 546 12.74 -37.68 -16.49
N ILE A 547 11.64 -38.37 -16.27
CA ILE A 547 10.29 -37.81 -16.14
C ILE A 547 9.78 -38.13 -14.76
N LEU A 548 9.31 -37.11 -14.02
CA LEU A 548 8.65 -37.25 -12.72
C LEU A 548 7.16 -37.00 -12.90
N VAL A 549 6.35 -37.98 -12.50
CA VAL A 549 4.90 -37.82 -12.51
C VAL A 549 4.42 -37.45 -11.11
N LEU A 550 3.88 -36.21 -11.00
CA LEU A 550 3.27 -35.73 -9.79
C LEU A 550 1.76 -35.98 -9.81
N ASP A 551 1.25 -36.57 -8.72
CA ASP A 551 -0.17 -36.72 -8.47
C ASP A 551 -0.45 -36.54 -6.98
N GLY A 552 -1.47 -35.71 -6.65
CA GLY A 552 -1.83 -35.40 -5.26
C GLY A 552 -0.68 -34.92 -4.38
N GLY A 553 0.25 -34.16 -4.95
CA GLY A 553 1.41 -33.61 -4.21
C GLY A 553 2.54 -34.59 -3.94
N ARG A 554 2.54 -35.77 -4.57
CA ARG A 554 3.56 -36.80 -4.41
C ARG A 554 4.12 -37.25 -5.75
N ILE A 555 5.36 -37.72 -5.77
CA ILE A 555 5.93 -38.43 -6.95
C ILE A 555 5.38 -39.85 -6.96
N VAL A 556 4.56 -40.15 -7.96
CA VAL A 556 3.91 -41.50 -8.09
C VAL A 556 4.64 -42.38 -9.08
N GLU A 557 5.28 -41.82 -10.10
CA GLU A 557 6.07 -42.53 -11.11
C GLU A 557 7.30 -41.73 -11.49
N HIS A 558 8.37 -42.38 -11.89
CA HIS A 558 9.55 -41.79 -12.47
C HIS A 558 10.26 -42.73 -13.43
N GLY A 559 10.90 -42.23 -14.45
CA GLY A 559 11.64 -43.03 -15.42
C GLY A 559 11.86 -42.32 -16.76
N ALA A 560 12.40 -43.00 -17.74
CA ALA A 560 12.46 -42.51 -19.11
C ALA A 560 11.08 -42.61 -19.79
N HIS A 561 10.86 -41.86 -20.84
CA HIS A 561 9.59 -41.84 -21.61
C HIS A 561 9.11 -43.25 -22.03
N ALA A 562 10.00 -44.07 -22.59
CA ALA A 562 9.67 -45.40 -23.06
C ALA A 562 9.22 -46.32 -21.89
N ASP A 563 9.96 -46.30 -20.78
CA ASP A 563 9.67 -47.13 -19.60
C ASP A 563 8.31 -46.76 -18.98
N LEU A 564 8.00 -45.46 -18.89
CA LEU A 564 6.73 -45.00 -18.33
C LEU A 564 5.53 -45.28 -19.26
N LEU A 565 5.73 -45.32 -20.56
CA LEU A 565 4.70 -45.73 -21.50
C LEU A 565 4.40 -47.23 -21.37
N ASP A 566 5.42 -48.06 -21.14
CA ASP A 566 5.26 -49.53 -21.02
C ASP A 566 4.63 -49.93 -19.66
N ALA A 567 4.82 -49.09 -18.62
CA ALA A 567 4.33 -49.36 -17.26
C ALA A 567 2.80 -49.25 -17.09
N ASP A 568 2.04 -48.78 -18.08
CA ASP A 568 0.58 -48.58 -18.07
C ASP A 568 0.02 -47.81 -16.86
N GLY A 569 0.79 -46.85 -16.39
CA GLY A 569 0.52 -46.07 -15.20
C GLY A 569 -0.17 -44.71 -15.47
N VAL A 570 0.05 -43.76 -14.57
CA VAL A 570 -0.48 -42.39 -14.66
C VAL A 570 0.06 -41.66 -15.89
N TYR A 571 1.37 -41.81 -16.17
CA TYR A 571 2.03 -41.21 -17.33
C TYR A 571 1.36 -41.64 -18.65
N ARG A 572 1.12 -42.93 -18.84
CA ARG A 572 0.47 -43.44 -20.05
C ARG A 572 -0.95 -42.91 -20.22
N ARG A 573 -1.70 -42.79 -19.13
CA ARG A 573 -3.05 -42.18 -19.18
C ARG A 573 -2.99 -40.72 -19.61
N LEU A 574 -2.04 -39.93 -19.05
CA LEU A 574 -1.82 -38.54 -19.45
C LEU A 574 -1.42 -38.42 -20.92
N TRP A 575 -0.52 -39.29 -21.39
CA TRP A 575 -0.08 -39.34 -22.79
C TRP A 575 -1.24 -39.59 -23.74
N ASN A 576 -2.00 -40.66 -23.51
CA ASN A 576 -3.15 -41.03 -24.33
C ASN A 576 -4.23 -39.98 -24.36
N ALA A 577 -4.48 -39.30 -23.24
CA ALA A 577 -5.43 -38.18 -23.17
C ALA A 577 -5.00 -36.97 -24.04
N GLN A 578 -3.71 -36.66 -24.08
CA GLN A 578 -3.18 -35.56 -24.93
C GLN A 578 -3.13 -35.97 -26.41
N ASP A 579 -2.75 -37.21 -26.72
CA ASP A 579 -2.68 -37.71 -28.09
C ASP A 579 -4.06 -37.74 -28.74
N THR A 580 -5.07 -38.20 -27.97
CA THR A 580 -6.47 -38.20 -28.41
C THR A 580 -7.00 -36.78 -28.65
N ALA A 581 -6.62 -35.81 -27.81
CA ALA A 581 -6.99 -34.40 -27.98
C ALA A 581 -6.33 -33.78 -29.21
N THR A 582 -5.11 -34.21 -29.56
CA THR A 582 -4.36 -33.70 -30.72
C THR A 582 -4.85 -34.35 -32.01
N ALA A 583 -5.23 -35.65 -31.98
CA ALA A 583 -5.78 -36.38 -33.13
C ALA A 583 -7.27 -36.08 -33.38
N GLY A 584 -8.01 -35.66 -32.37
CA GLY A 584 -9.42 -35.29 -32.42
C GLY A 584 -9.68 -33.83 -32.74
N GLY A 585 -8.72 -33.11 -33.26
CA GLY A 585 -8.87 -31.72 -33.75
C GLY A 585 -10.03 -31.63 -34.73
N LEU A 586 -11.12 -30.97 -34.30
CA LEU A 586 -12.34 -30.70 -35.04
C LEU A 586 -12.03 -30.04 -36.40
N PRO A 587 -12.84 -30.36 -37.42
CA PRO A 587 -12.68 -29.82 -38.76
C PRO A 587 -12.84 -28.29 -38.82
#